data_0338e6e8db1a2954d9113454e8e8d13e
#
_entry.id   0338e6e8db1a2954d9113454e8e8d13e
#
_cell.length_a   1.000
_cell.length_b   1.000
_cell.length_c   1.000
_cell.angle_alpha   90.00
_cell.angle_beta   90.00
_cell.angle_gamma   90.00
#
_symmetry.space_group_name_H-M   'P 1'
#
loop_
_entity.id
_entity.type
_entity.pdbx_description
1 polymer ?
#
loop_
_entity_poly.entity_id
_entity_poly.type
_entity_poly.pdbx_seq_one_letter_code
_entity_poly.pdbx_strand_id
1 'polypeptide(L)'
;MSKNDFNATINLPKTDFPMRAGLPAREPEMLKHWEELDLYNELLKKNEGKPLFSLHDGPPFSNGALHMGHALNKSLKDFITRMYAMRGYYTPYIPGWDNHGMPIESAIIKQNKLNHKAMSVSEFRSACHEFADHYIDVQRDGFKRMGVVGDWEHPYKTMDPGFEAQEVRVFGRMYQNGHIYKGLKPVYWCPHDETALAEAEIEYKDDPCTTVYVKFPMHDDQGKLGHLDHSKLYFVIWTTTVWTLPGNLAIALHPDESYAVVKAPNGELYIMAEALTEKVMKIGGFDSYEIVETHPGSFFENMLADHPFLPKTSRLVLADYVTMDSGTGCVHTAPGFGADDYVTCKRYGMDMVVPVDDQGK
;
A
#
# COMPACT_ATOMS: atom_id res chain seq x y z
N MET A 1 28.87 64.34 37.99
CA MET A 1 29.45 63.08 38.49
C MET A 1 29.69 62.22 37.29
N SER A 2 30.92 61.92 36.89
CA SER A 2 31.29 61.04 35.79
C SER A 2 30.90 59.63 36.22
N LYS A 3 30.05 58.96 35.45
CA LYS A 3 29.78 57.50 35.63
C LYS A 3 31.12 56.80 35.39
N ASN A 4 31.76 56.34 36.47
CA ASN A 4 32.87 55.41 36.29
C ASN A 4 32.44 54.20 35.48
N ASP A 5 33.01 54.03 34.34
CA ASP A 5 32.84 52.87 33.51
C ASP A 5 33.64 51.66 34.07
N PHE A 6 33.03 50.84 34.85
CA PHE A 6 33.67 49.67 35.47
C PHE A 6 33.82 48.49 34.51
N ASN A 7 33.41 48.59 33.23
CA ASN A 7 33.50 47.49 32.25
C ASN A 7 34.95 47.06 32.01
N ALA A 8 35.92 48.01 32.11
CA ALA A 8 37.34 47.71 31.96
C ALA A 8 37.94 46.92 33.14
N THR A 9 37.26 46.86 34.28
CA THR A 9 37.73 46.15 35.49
C THR A 9 37.13 44.73 35.63
N ILE A 10 36.22 44.35 34.74
CA ILE A 10 35.55 43.05 34.78
C ILE A 10 36.42 42.02 34.06
N ASN A 11 36.86 40.98 34.75
CA ASN A 11 37.59 39.84 34.19
C ASN A 11 36.61 38.85 33.53
N LEU A 12 36.04 39.23 32.38
CA LEU A 12 35.23 38.34 31.57
C LEU A 12 36.14 37.47 30.68
N PRO A 13 35.77 36.21 30.45
CA PRO A 13 36.46 35.38 29.46
C PRO A 13 36.43 36.08 28.09
N LYS A 14 37.59 36.25 27.48
CA LYS A 14 37.71 36.75 26.11
C LYS A 14 37.85 35.58 25.16
N THR A 15 37.06 35.57 24.12
CA THR A 15 37.12 34.55 23.06
C THR A 15 36.84 35.22 21.73
N ASP A 16 37.55 34.78 20.69
CA ASP A 16 37.26 35.15 19.31
C ASP A 16 36.06 34.35 18.74
N PHE A 17 35.57 33.39 19.51
CA PHE A 17 34.39 32.63 19.12
C PHE A 17 33.14 33.53 19.14
N PRO A 18 32.40 33.64 18.04
CA PRO A 18 31.27 34.55 17.93
C PRO A 18 30.16 34.17 18.91
N MET A 19 29.74 35.13 19.75
CA MET A 19 28.68 34.93 20.76
C MET A 19 27.28 34.75 20.15
N ARG A 20 27.07 35.16 18.90
CA ARG A 20 25.83 34.96 18.15
C ARG A 20 26.09 33.96 17.03
N ALA A 21 25.25 32.92 16.93
CA ALA A 21 25.37 31.93 15.87
C ALA A 21 25.25 32.57 14.47
N GLY A 22 24.19 33.36 14.24
CA GLY A 22 24.00 34.08 12.97
C GLY A 22 23.99 33.13 11.75
N LEU A 23 23.56 31.91 11.92
CA LEU A 23 23.70 30.83 10.92
C LEU A 23 23.16 31.22 9.54
N PRO A 24 21.98 31.86 9.39
CA PRO A 24 21.46 32.19 8.06
C PRO A 24 22.42 33.06 7.22
N ALA A 25 23.26 33.91 7.86
CA ALA A 25 24.25 34.74 7.18
C ALA A 25 25.59 34.01 6.99
N ARG A 26 25.99 33.17 7.95
CA ARG A 26 27.32 32.52 7.95
C ARG A 26 27.37 31.24 7.12
N GLU A 27 26.31 30.46 7.11
CA GLU A 27 26.28 29.18 6.38
C GLU A 27 26.56 29.36 4.87
N PRO A 28 25.98 30.34 4.15
CA PRO A 28 26.32 30.54 2.74
C PRO A 28 27.81 30.77 2.49
N GLU A 29 28.47 31.52 3.39
CA GLU A 29 29.93 31.77 3.29
C GLU A 29 30.73 30.49 3.56
N MET A 30 30.26 29.64 4.51
CA MET A 30 30.90 28.37 4.79
C MET A 30 30.72 27.38 3.60
N LEU A 31 29.55 27.34 3.00
CA LEU A 31 29.26 26.48 1.83
C LEU A 31 30.14 26.91 0.64
N LYS A 32 30.24 28.19 0.38
CA LYS A 32 31.13 28.72 -0.66
C LYS A 32 32.59 28.33 -0.42
N HIS A 33 33.07 28.42 0.81
CA HIS A 33 34.42 27.98 1.15
C HIS A 33 34.61 26.47 0.94
N TRP A 34 33.61 25.63 1.26
CA TRP A 34 33.70 24.21 1.01
C TRP A 34 33.69 23.85 -0.49
N GLU A 35 32.99 24.63 -1.29
CA GLU A 35 32.98 24.49 -2.75
C GLU A 35 34.35 24.91 -3.34
N GLU A 36 34.92 26.03 -2.89
CA GLU A 36 36.28 26.49 -3.28
C GLU A 36 37.37 25.46 -2.92
N LEU A 37 37.19 24.73 -1.82
CA LEU A 37 38.09 23.66 -1.38
C LEU A 37 37.87 22.34 -2.12
N ASP A 38 36.80 22.22 -2.89
CA ASP A 38 36.34 20.91 -3.43
C ASP A 38 36.25 19.82 -2.34
N LEU A 39 35.58 20.18 -1.23
CA LEU A 39 35.60 19.40 0.02
C LEU A 39 35.29 17.95 -0.16
N TYR A 40 34.32 17.60 -1.02
CA TYR A 40 33.96 16.20 -1.26
C TYR A 40 35.11 15.37 -1.85
N ASN A 41 35.71 15.87 -2.93
CA ASN A 41 36.81 15.17 -3.59
C ASN A 41 38.08 15.13 -2.74
N GLU A 42 38.39 16.20 -1.98
CA GLU A 42 39.52 16.22 -1.06
C GLU A 42 39.35 15.21 0.11
N LEU A 43 38.12 15.01 0.61
CA LEU A 43 37.83 13.96 1.59
C LEU A 43 38.01 12.54 1.02
N LEU A 44 37.55 12.30 -0.20
CA LEU A 44 37.75 11.03 -0.90
C LEU A 44 39.24 10.75 -1.13
N LYS A 45 39.99 11.73 -1.66
CA LYS A 45 41.41 11.64 -1.91
C LYS A 45 42.21 11.38 -0.63
N LYS A 46 41.88 12.09 0.46
CA LYS A 46 42.51 11.87 1.78
C LYS A 46 42.36 10.43 2.27
N ASN A 47 41.24 9.80 2.00
CA ASN A 47 40.91 8.46 2.45
C ASN A 47 41.07 7.38 1.35
N GLU A 48 41.69 7.71 0.24
CA GLU A 48 41.97 6.76 -0.84
C GLU A 48 42.79 5.56 -0.32
N GLY A 49 42.39 4.35 -0.74
CA GLY A 49 43.01 3.10 -0.29
C GLY A 49 42.68 2.67 1.15
N LYS A 50 41.83 3.41 1.85
CA LYS A 50 41.30 3.01 3.16
C LYS A 50 40.09 2.06 3.00
N PRO A 51 39.66 1.37 4.08
CA PRO A 51 38.47 0.53 4.02
C PRO A 51 37.25 1.30 3.51
N LEU A 52 36.52 0.69 2.59
CA LEU A 52 35.31 1.28 2.00
C LEU A 52 34.15 1.24 3.00
N PHE A 53 33.48 2.38 3.15
CA PHE A 53 32.15 2.45 3.73
C PHE A 53 31.23 3.14 2.71
N SER A 54 30.31 2.37 2.11
CA SER A 54 29.33 2.85 1.14
C SER A 54 27.95 2.90 1.78
N LEU A 55 27.34 4.08 1.79
CA LEU A 55 25.96 4.27 2.17
C LEU A 55 25.13 4.51 0.91
N HIS A 56 24.25 3.56 0.58
CA HIS A 56 23.33 3.73 -0.54
C HIS A 56 22.27 4.77 -0.20
N ASP A 57 22.03 5.70 -1.13
CA ASP A 57 20.97 6.69 -0.98
C ASP A 57 19.62 6.09 -1.35
N GLY A 58 18.66 6.01 -0.40
CA GLY A 58 17.26 5.85 -0.72
C GLY A 58 16.75 7.14 -1.35
N PRO A 59 16.46 7.15 -2.66
CA PRO A 59 16.27 8.38 -3.41
C PRO A 59 14.89 8.99 -3.12
N PRO A 60 14.80 10.32 -3.00
CA PRO A 60 13.52 11.00 -2.95
C PRO A 60 12.84 11.01 -4.31
N PHE A 61 11.51 11.13 -4.33
CA PHE A 61 10.78 11.45 -5.55
C PHE A 61 11.05 12.89 -5.99
N SER A 62 11.25 13.08 -7.30
CA SER A 62 11.43 14.41 -7.90
C SER A 62 10.08 15.05 -8.27
N ASN A 63 9.19 15.21 -7.28
CA ASN A 63 7.79 15.60 -7.47
C ASN A 63 7.41 16.93 -6.78
N GLY A 64 8.36 17.63 -6.20
CA GLY A 64 8.13 18.88 -5.47
C GLY A 64 9.36 19.40 -4.74
N ALA A 65 9.20 20.54 -4.06
CA ALA A 65 10.22 21.12 -3.21
C ALA A 65 10.51 20.26 -1.97
N LEU A 66 11.63 20.55 -1.29
CA LEU A 66 12.01 19.85 -0.07
C LEU A 66 11.00 20.08 1.07
N HIS A 67 10.75 19.05 1.84
CA HIS A 67 10.04 19.10 3.10
C HIS A 67 10.89 18.56 4.26
N MET A 68 10.40 18.68 5.49
CA MET A 68 11.14 18.28 6.69
C MET A 68 11.61 16.82 6.69
N GLY A 69 10.84 15.92 6.06
CA GLY A 69 11.24 14.52 5.90
C GLY A 69 12.51 14.37 5.03
N HIS A 70 12.61 15.13 3.94
CA HIS A 70 13.82 15.17 3.11
C HIS A 70 15.02 15.72 3.92
N ALA A 71 14.81 16.81 4.68
CA ALA A 71 15.85 17.41 5.52
C ALA A 71 16.37 16.41 6.56
N LEU A 72 15.47 15.75 7.28
CA LEU A 72 15.84 14.74 8.27
C LEU A 72 16.63 13.58 7.65
N ASN A 73 16.09 13.00 6.56
CA ASN A 73 16.71 11.85 5.89
C ASN A 73 18.13 12.16 5.41
N LYS A 74 18.32 13.25 4.67
CA LYS A 74 19.62 13.61 4.10
C LYS A 74 20.62 14.04 5.18
N SER A 75 20.18 14.77 6.22
CA SER A 75 21.06 15.14 7.34
C SER A 75 21.56 13.93 8.10
N LEU A 76 20.71 12.93 8.38
CA LEU A 76 21.12 11.71 9.04
C LEU A 76 22.15 10.92 8.22
N LYS A 77 21.96 10.83 6.91
CA LYS A 77 22.92 10.18 6.00
C LYS A 77 24.25 10.93 5.98
N ASP A 78 24.20 12.26 5.89
CA ASP A 78 25.40 13.11 5.92
C ASP A 78 26.18 12.97 7.23
N PHE A 79 25.51 12.88 8.38
CA PHE A 79 26.18 12.62 9.67
C PHE A 79 26.93 11.29 9.66
N ILE A 80 26.32 10.24 9.11
CA ILE A 80 26.94 8.92 9.05
C ILE A 80 28.15 8.94 8.12
N THR A 81 28.01 9.46 6.89
CA THR A 81 29.12 9.49 5.92
C THR A 81 30.28 10.33 6.42
N ARG A 82 30.03 11.51 7.00
CA ARG A 82 31.06 12.36 7.62
C ARG A 82 31.74 11.67 8.80
N MET A 83 30.97 11.02 9.67
CA MET A 83 31.54 10.31 10.81
C MET A 83 32.53 9.23 10.34
N TYR A 84 32.14 8.41 9.36
CA TYR A 84 33.03 7.38 8.83
C TYR A 84 34.23 7.98 8.08
N ALA A 85 34.06 9.06 7.33
CA ALA A 85 35.17 9.77 6.70
C ALA A 85 36.19 10.27 7.74
N MET A 86 35.72 10.89 8.84
CA MET A 86 36.60 11.34 9.94
C MET A 86 37.30 10.18 10.66
N ARG A 87 36.69 8.99 10.66
CA ARG A 87 37.32 7.74 11.21
C ARG A 87 38.30 7.10 10.24
N GLY A 88 38.53 7.68 9.05
CA GLY A 88 39.50 7.21 8.09
C GLY A 88 38.96 6.13 7.13
N TYR A 89 37.67 6.08 6.87
CA TYR A 89 37.09 5.26 5.82
C TYR A 89 36.99 6.04 4.51
N TYR A 90 37.12 5.32 3.39
CA TYR A 90 36.75 5.85 2.08
C TYR A 90 35.24 5.81 1.94
N THR A 91 34.59 6.96 1.84
CA THR A 91 33.12 7.10 1.94
C THR A 91 32.52 7.81 0.73
N PRO A 92 32.50 7.18 -0.46
CA PRO A 92 31.79 7.75 -1.59
C PRO A 92 30.29 7.79 -1.29
N TYR A 93 29.68 8.97 -1.46
CA TYR A 93 28.23 9.14 -1.35
C TYR A 93 27.71 9.74 -2.64
N ILE A 94 26.93 8.92 -3.37
CA ILE A 94 26.29 9.30 -4.63
C ILE A 94 24.81 9.49 -4.35
N PRO A 95 24.29 10.72 -4.34
CA PRO A 95 22.87 10.97 -4.18
C PRO A 95 22.09 10.48 -5.40
N GLY A 96 20.80 10.21 -5.21
CA GLY A 96 19.93 9.76 -6.30
C GLY A 96 18.54 10.34 -6.23
N TRP A 97 17.77 10.14 -7.32
CA TRP A 97 16.36 10.49 -7.42
C TRP A 97 15.55 9.36 -8.02
N ASP A 98 14.35 9.16 -7.47
CA ASP A 98 13.30 8.31 -8.01
C ASP A 98 12.36 9.17 -8.87
N ASN A 99 12.30 8.86 -10.17
CA ASN A 99 11.74 9.77 -11.16
C ASN A 99 10.49 9.22 -11.87
N HIS A 100 10.00 8.06 -11.47
CA HIS A 100 8.90 7.38 -12.17
C HIS A 100 7.65 7.22 -11.31
N GLY A 101 6.55 6.88 -12.01
CA GLY A 101 5.31 6.43 -11.43
C GLY A 101 4.38 7.53 -10.93
N MET A 102 3.36 7.10 -10.23
CA MET A 102 2.24 7.92 -9.78
C MET A 102 2.63 9.19 -9.01
N PRO A 103 3.68 9.22 -8.15
CA PRO A 103 4.08 10.44 -7.46
C PRO A 103 4.45 11.59 -8.40
N ILE A 104 5.06 11.30 -9.54
CA ILE A 104 5.41 12.31 -10.56
C ILE A 104 4.18 12.65 -11.41
N GLU A 105 3.48 11.64 -11.90
CA GLU A 105 2.30 11.78 -12.77
C GLU A 105 1.19 12.59 -12.10
N SER A 106 0.82 12.24 -10.86
CA SER A 106 -0.20 12.96 -10.10
C SER A 106 0.22 14.39 -9.77
N ALA A 107 1.51 14.61 -9.49
CA ALA A 107 2.01 15.95 -9.21
C ALA A 107 1.93 16.87 -10.43
N ILE A 108 2.36 16.43 -11.61
CA ILE A 108 2.32 17.23 -12.83
C ILE A 108 0.87 17.48 -13.28
N ILE A 109 -0.01 16.47 -13.22
CA ILE A 109 -1.43 16.62 -13.56
C ILE A 109 -2.05 17.70 -12.68
N LYS A 110 -1.83 17.65 -11.37
CA LYS A 110 -2.39 18.58 -10.40
C LYS A 110 -1.83 19.99 -10.55
N GLN A 111 -0.50 20.14 -10.66
CA GLN A 111 0.15 21.44 -10.71
C GLN A 111 -0.08 22.14 -12.05
N ASN A 112 0.01 21.44 -13.15
CA ASN A 112 -0.11 22.01 -14.49
C ASN A 112 -1.53 21.89 -15.06
N LYS A 113 -2.48 21.29 -14.30
CA LYS A 113 -3.86 21.04 -14.72
C LYS A 113 -3.93 20.32 -16.07
N LEU A 114 -3.05 19.35 -16.27
CA LEU A 114 -2.95 18.60 -17.52
C LEU A 114 -4.15 17.65 -17.69
N ASN A 115 -4.70 17.60 -18.90
CA ASN A 115 -5.61 16.54 -19.31
C ASN A 115 -4.81 15.42 -19.99
N HIS A 116 -4.19 14.56 -19.20
CA HIS A 116 -3.36 13.46 -19.69
C HIS A 116 -4.11 12.49 -20.62
N LYS A 117 -5.45 12.34 -20.42
CA LYS A 117 -6.27 11.47 -21.29
C LYS A 117 -6.46 12.02 -22.72
N ALA A 118 -6.17 13.31 -22.95
CA ALA A 118 -6.18 13.93 -24.27
C ALA A 118 -4.80 13.99 -24.93
N MET A 119 -3.74 13.51 -24.25
CA MET A 119 -2.38 13.50 -24.76
C MET A 119 -2.00 12.10 -25.24
N SER A 120 -1.03 12.03 -26.16
CA SER A 120 -0.37 10.75 -26.44
C SER A 120 0.50 10.32 -25.24
N VAL A 121 0.72 9.02 -25.09
CA VAL A 121 1.59 8.48 -24.04
C VAL A 121 3.00 9.07 -24.10
N SER A 122 3.55 9.27 -25.30
CA SER A 122 4.87 9.86 -25.48
C SER A 122 4.95 11.30 -25.00
N GLU A 123 3.96 12.12 -25.34
CA GLU A 123 3.89 13.52 -24.90
C GLU A 123 3.77 13.61 -23.38
N PHE A 124 2.92 12.78 -22.78
CA PHE A 124 2.76 12.76 -21.32
C PHE A 124 4.05 12.31 -20.61
N ARG A 125 4.72 11.26 -21.11
CA ARG A 125 6.02 10.82 -20.57
C ARG A 125 7.10 11.90 -20.68
N SER A 126 7.18 12.62 -21.81
CA SER A 126 8.11 13.74 -21.95
C SER A 126 7.83 14.85 -20.95
N ALA A 127 6.57 15.20 -20.75
CA ALA A 127 6.18 16.19 -19.75
C ALA A 127 6.54 15.77 -18.32
N CYS A 128 6.35 14.49 -17.97
CA CYS A 128 6.76 13.94 -16.67
C CYS A 128 8.29 13.99 -16.49
N HIS A 129 9.05 13.68 -17.54
CA HIS A 129 10.52 13.73 -17.51
C HIS A 129 11.03 15.15 -17.28
N GLU A 130 10.53 16.13 -18.01
CA GLU A 130 10.89 17.56 -17.83
C GLU A 130 10.53 18.07 -16.44
N PHE A 131 9.36 17.67 -15.94
CA PHE A 131 8.91 17.99 -14.59
C PHE A 131 9.83 17.41 -13.52
N ALA A 132 10.21 16.14 -13.65
CA ALA A 132 11.12 15.46 -12.74
C ALA A 132 12.51 16.11 -12.74
N ASP A 133 13.06 16.43 -13.90
CA ASP A 133 14.37 17.07 -14.06
C ASP A 133 14.40 18.47 -13.40
N HIS A 134 13.33 19.26 -13.54
CA HIS A 134 13.19 20.54 -12.86
C HIS A 134 13.28 20.39 -11.34
N TYR A 135 12.56 19.42 -10.77
CA TYR A 135 12.58 19.22 -9.32
C TYR A 135 13.85 18.55 -8.80
N ILE A 136 14.59 17.82 -9.62
CA ILE A 136 15.96 17.40 -9.28
C ILE A 136 16.83 18.60 -8.99
N ASP A 137 16.82 19.61 -9.85
CA ASP A 137 17.62 20.83 -9.66
C ASP A 137 17.19 21.59 -8.40
N VAL A 138 15.88 21.82 -8.22
CA VAL A 138 15.34 22.48 -7.02
C VAL A 138 15.75 21.76 -5.73
N GLN A 139 15.67 20.43 -5.72
CA GLN A 139 16.03 19.63 -4.55
C GLN A 139 17.54 19.58 -4.33
N ARG A 140 18.33 19.45 -5.39
CA ARG A 140 19.80 19.48 -5.34
C ARG A 140 20.28 20.76 -4.66
N ASP A 141 19.81 21.92 -5.11
CA ASP A 141 20.15 23.21 -4.53
C ASP A 141 19.77 23.29 -3.05
N GLY A 142 18.60 22.77 -2.70
CA GLY A 142 18.15 22.70 -1.33
C GLY A 142 19.04 21.81 -0.45
N PHE A 143 19.44 20.64 -0.91
CA PHE A 143 20.36 19.74 -0.19
C PHE A 143 21.77 20.32 -0.07
N LYS A 144 22.29 20.94 -1.14
CA LYS A 144 23.56 21.69 -1.09
C LYS A 144 23.47 22.83 -0.09
N ARG A 145 22.34 23.57 -0.05
CA ARG A 145 22.10 24.64 0.94
C ARG A 145 22.07 24.14 2.38
N MET A 146 21.62 22.91 2.63
CA MET A 146 21.68 22.27 3.94
C MET A 146 23.09 21.78 4.31
N GLY A 147 24.05 21.85 3.41
CA GLY A 147 25.44 21.46 3.63
C GLY A 147 25.66 19.94 3.51
N VAL A 148 24.78 19.21 2.87
CA VAL A 148 24.97 17.76 2.61
C VAL A 148 26.11 17.57 1.62
N VAL A 149 27.10 16.74 1.97
CA VAL A 149 28.30 16.49 1.16
C VAL A 149 28.11 15.17 0.37
N GLY A 150 28.33 15.25 -0.93
CA GLY A 150 28.17 14.12 -1.85
C GLY A 150 28.52 14.50 -3.29
N ASP A 151 28.48 13.53 -4.20
CA ASP A 151 28.67 13.76 -5.65
C ASP A 151 27.39 14.31 -6.27
N TRP A 152 27.20 15.62 -6.14
CA TRP A 152 26.03 16.30 -6.68
C TRP A 152 26.10 16.51 -8.20
N GLU A 153 27.27 16.35 -8.80
CA GLU A 153 27.48 16.52 -10.24
C GLU A 153 27.16 15.24 -11.01
N HIS A 154 27.33 14.07 -10.37
CA HIS A 154 27.08 12.78 -10.99
C HIS A 154 26.08 11.91 -10.18
N PRO A 155 24.89 12.44 -9.88
CA PRO A 155 23.87 11.66 -9.17
C PRO A 155 23.38 10.51 -10.05
N TYR A 156 22.76 9.49 -9.43
CA TYR A 156 21.98 8.56 -10.23
C TYR A 156 20.51 9.02 -10.32
N LYS A 157 19.92 8.84 -11.50
CA LYS A 157 18.50 9.10 -11.76
C LYS A 157 17.87 7.83 -12.31
N THR A 158 16.74 7.41 -11.74
CA THR A 158 16.08 6.18 -12.19
C THR A 158 15.56 6.30 -13.63
N MET A 159 15.35 7.53 -14.13
CA MET A 159 14.94 7.82 -15.52
C MET A 159 16.10 7.84 -16.53
N ASP A 160 17.35 7.68 -16.09
CA ASP A 160 18.46 7.62 -17.02
C ASP A 160 18.41 6.31 -17.84
N PRO A 161 18.59 6.36 -19.17
CA PRO A 161 18.46 5.17 -20.01
C PRO A 161 19.37 4.01 -19.61
N GLY A 162 20.54 4.32 -19.05
CA GLY A 162 21.47 3.32 -18.51
C GLY A 162 20.91 2.62 -17.26
N PHE A 163 20.21 3.34 -16.40
CA PHE A 163 19.57 2.81 -15.20
C PHE A 163 18.38 1.92 -15.59
N GLU A 164 17.46 2.43 -16.42
CA GLU A 164 16.33 1.66 -16.94
C GLU A 164 16.76 0.35 -17.63
N ALA A 165 17.83 0.41 -18.43
CA ALA A 165 18.38 -0.78 -19.08
C ALA A 165 18.87 -1.84 -18.08
N GLN A 166 19.41 -1.43 -16.92
CA GLN A 166 19.81 -2.38 -15.88
C GLN A 166 18.60 -2.98 -15.14
N GLU A 167 17.56 -2.21 -14.89
CA GLU A 167 16.31 -2.73 -14.32
C GLU A 167 15.72 -3.81 -15.22
N VAL A 168 15.62 -3.57 -16.52
CA VAL A 168 15.14 -4.57 -17.50
C VAL A 168 16.02 -5.81 -17.52
N ARG A 169 17.35 -5.67 -17.42
CA ARG A 169 18.26 -6.82 -17.34
C ARG A 169 18.08 -7.64 -16.08
N VAL A 170 17.91 -6.98 -14.92
CA VAL A 170 17.65 -7.66 -13.64
C VAL A 170 16.31 -8.40 -13.70
N PHE A 171 15.26 -7.74 -14.19
CA PHE A 171 13.95 -8.35 -14.41
C PHE A 171 14.05 -9.61 -15.28
N GLY A 172 14.78 -9.50 -16.42
CA GLY A 172 14.98 -10.63 -17.32
C GLY A 172 15.72 -11.82 -16.66
N ARG A 173 16.72 -11.55 -15.83
CA ARG A 173 17.41 -12.60 -15.05
C ARG A 173 16.50 -13.27 -14.01
N MET A 174 15.67 -12.48 -13.32
CA MET A 174 14.69 -13.00 -12.37
C MET A 174 13.66 -13.90 -13.08
N TYR A 175 13.20 -13.50 -14.27
CA TYR A 175 12.31 -14.31 -15.09
C TYR A 175 12.98 -15.63 -15.51
N GLN A 176 14.22 -15.58 -16.02
CA GLN A 176 14.97 -16.79 -16.41
C GLN A 176 15.20 -17.74 -15.23
N ASN A 177 15.33 -17.23 -14.01
CA ASN A 177 15.48 -18.03 -12.81
C ASN A 177 14.13 -18.53 -12.23
N GLY A 178 13.01 -18.26 -12.89
CA GLY A 178 11.68 -18.71 -12.46
C GLY A 178 11.06 -17.93 -11.29
N HIS A 179 11.64 -16.78 -10.92
CA HIS A 179 11.12 -15.95 -9.83
C HIS A 179 9.94 -15.06 -10.26
N ILE A 180 9.78 -14.86 -11.57
CA ILE A 180 8.71 -14.03 -12.14
C ILE A 180 7.87 -14.87 -13.09
N TYR A 181 6.57 -14.81 -12.91
CA TYR A 181 5.60 -15.46 -13.77
C TYR A 181 4.34 -14.59 -13.92
N LYS A 182 3.60 -14.77 -15.02
CA LYS A 182 2.32 -14.11 -15.22
C LYS A 182 1.22 -14.88 -14.47
N GLY A 183 0.48 -14.21 -13.63
CA GLY A 183 -0.61 -14.77 -12.85
C GLY A 183 -1.67 -13.72 -12.52
N LEU A 184 -2.80 -14.19 -11.98
CA LEU A 184 -3.85 -13.34 -11.46
C LEU A 184 -3.85 -13.42 -9.93
N LYS A 185 -4.08 -12.30 -9.27
CA LYS A 185 -4.36 -12.18 -7.83
C LYS A 185 -5.13 -10.88 -7.58
N PRO A 186 -5.95 -10.80 -6.53
CA PRO A 186 -6.51 -9.53 -6.07
C PRO A 186 -5.41 -8.55 -5.70
N VAL A 187 -5.58 -7.30 -6.11
CA VAL A 187 -4.70 -6.18 -5.77
C VAL A 187 -5.53 -4.98 -5.38
N TYR A 188 -4.97 -4.08 -4.58
CA TYR A 188 -5.59 -2.78 -4.36
C TYR A 188 -5.58 -1.97 -5.65
N TRP A 189 -6.70 -1.36 -5.96
CA TRP A 189 -6.91 -0.63 -7.20
C TRP A 189 -7.52 0.74 -6.93
N CYS A 190 -6.96 1.80 -7.53
CA CYS A 190 -7.55 3.13 -7.53
C CYS A 190 -8.39 3.34 -8.79
N PRO A 191 -9.73 3.41 -8.70
CA PRO A 191 -10.57 3.63 -9.88
C PRO A 191 -10.51 5.07 -10.41
N HIS A 192 -9.96 6.01 -9.65
CA HIS A 192 -9.76 7.39 -10.08
C HIS A 192 -8.53 7.53 -10.98
N ASP A 193 -7.41 6.93 -10.55
CA ASP A 193 -6.14 6.96 -11.27
C ASP A 193 -5.98 5.76 -12.23
N GLU A 194 -6.92 4.80 -12.18
CA GLU A 194 -6.96 3.59 -13.00
C GLU A 194 -5.64 2.80 -12.91
N THR A 195 -5.15 2.60 -11.68
CA THR A 195 -3.88 1.94 -11.39
C THR A 195 -3.94 1.05 -10.15
N ALA A 196 -3.07 0.02 -10.12
CA ALA A 196 -2.82 -0.76 -8.92
C ALA A 196 -2.05 0.07 -7.88
N LEU A 197 -2.31 -0.19 -6.60
CA LEU A 197 -1.65 0.46 -5.47
C LEU A 197 -0.76 -0.54 -4.73
N ALA A 198 0.41 -0.08 -4.28
CA ALA A 198 1.19 -0.79 -3.28
C ALA A 198 0.56 -0.61 -1.89
N GLU A 199 0.80 -1.56 -0.98
CA GLU A 199 0.25 -1.49 0.38
C GLU A 199 0.66 -0.21 1.12
N ALA A 200 1.88 0.28 0.89
CA ALA A 200 2.38 1.52 1.50
C ALA A 200 1.68 2.81 0.99
N GLU A 201 0.92 2.72 -0.10
CA GLU A 201 0.17 3.84 -0.68
C GLU A 201 -1.28 3.90 -0.20
N ILE A 202 -1.69 2.94 0.66
CA ILE A 202 -3.06 2.81 1.14
C ILE A 202 -3.21 3.52 2.48
N GLU A 203 -4.22 4.38 2.57
CA GLU A 203 -4.63 5.01 3.81
C GLU A 203 -5.98 4.45 4.26
N TYR A 204 -6.01 3.90 5.47
CA TYR A 204 -7.23 3.38 6.08
C TYR A 204 -7.92 4.45 6.90
N LYS A 205 -9.24 4.52 6.79
CA LYS A 205 -10.10 5.39 7.59
C LYS A 205 -11.42 4.71 7.87
N ASP A 206 -12.10 5.13 8.92
CA ASP A 206 -13.46 4.71 9.21
C ASP A 206 -14.40 5.26 8.14
N ASP A 207 -15.18 4.36 7.53
CA ASP A 207 -16.15 4.69 6.49
C ASP A 207 -17.48 4.01 6.81
N PRO A 208 -18.56 4.77 7.09
CA PRO A 208 -19.87 4.20 7.38
C PRO A 208 -20.43 3.51 6.15
N CYS A 209 -20.79 2.25 6.28
CA CYS A 209 -21.35 1.46 5.20
C CYS A 209 -22.68 0.80 5.59
N THR A 210 -23.54 0.57 4.59
CA THR A 210 -24.74 -0.23 4.77
C THR A 210 -24.38 -1.71 4.70
N THR A 211 -24.77 -2.47 5.71
CA THR A 211 -24.61 -3.93 5.73
C THR A 211 -25.90 -4.61 5.30
N VAL A 212 -25.80 -5.74 4.64
CA VAL A 212 -26.95 -6.52 4.17
C VAL A 212 -26.83 -8.00 4.55
N TYR A 213 -27.97 -8.58 4.84
CA TYR A 213 -28.16 -10.03 4.96
C TYR A 213 -28.88 -10.53 3.71
N VAL A 214 -28.31 -11.52 3.04
CA VAL A 214 -28.81 -11.98 1.75
C VAL A 214 -29.08 -13.48 1.78
N LYS A 215 -30.25 -13.88 1.32
CA LYS A 215 -30.65 -15.29 1.19
C LYS A 215 -30.19 -15.85 -0.15
N PHE A 216 -29.50 -16.98 -0.09
CA PHE A 216 -29.12 -17.80 -1.24
C PHE A 216 -29.95 -19.10 -1.22
N PRO A 217 -30.89 -19.26 -2.13
CA PRO A 217 -31.73 -20.48 -2.16
C PRO A 217 -30.91 -21.74 -2.31
N MET A 218 -31.28 -22.81 -1.63
CA MET A 218 -30.70 -24.14 -1.84
C MET A 218 -30.96 -24.60 -3.29
N HIS A 219 -29.89 -24.95 -4.02
CA HIS A 219 -29.98 -25.50 -5.38
C HIS A 219 -29.78 -27.01 -5.38
N ASP A 220 -28.72 -27.52 -4.77
CA ASP A 220 -28.37 -28.94 -4.69
C ASP A 220 -27.74 -29.24 -3.32
N ASP A 221 -28.39 -30.05 -2.54
CA ASP A 221 -27.94 -30.49 -1.21
C ASP A 221 -27.16 -31.82 -1.26
N GLN A 222 -26.87 -32.34 -2.44
CA GLN A 222 -26.24 -33.65 -2.67
C GLN A 222 -26.98 -34.81 -1.99
N GLY A 223 -28.31 -34.68 -1.83
CA GLY A 223 -29.16 -35.67 -1.21
C GLY A 223 -29.06 -35.77 0.31
N LYS A 224 -28.41 -34.82 0.97
CA LYS A 224 -28.20 -34.83 2.44
C LYS A 224 -29.36 -34.22 3.22
N LEU A 225 -30.11 -33.28 2.63
CA LEU A 225 -31.21 -32.54 3.25
C LEU A 225 -32.58 -32.80 2.55
N GLY A 226 -32.70 -33.89 1.82
CA GLY A 226 -33.90 -34.24 1.01
C GLY A 226 -35.19 -34.38 1.80
N HIS A 227 -35.15 -34.41 3.13
CA HIS A 227 -36.31 -34.39 4.02
C HIS A 227 -36.86 -32.99 4.29
N LEU A 228 -36.14 -31.93 3.86
CA LEU A 228 -36.54 -30.55 4.00
C LEU A 228 -37.13 -30.01 2.70
N ASP A 229 -37.95 -28.96 2.81
CA ASP A 229 -38.54 -28.26 1.67
C ASP A 229 -37.52 -27.28 1.07
N HIS A 230 -36.81 -27.68 0.02
CA HIS A 230 -35.79 -26.87 -0.65
C HIS A 230 -36.32 -25.55 -1.22
N SER A 231 -37.64 -25.49 -1.54
CA SER A 231 -38.24 -24.25 -2.03
C SER A 231 -38.26 -23.11 -0.98
N LYS A 232 -37.97 -23.46 0.27
CA LYS A 232 -37.93 -22.56 1.43
C LYS A 232 -36.61 -22.62 2.20
N LEU A 233 -35.60 -23.28 1.67
CA LEU A 233 -34.30 -23.46 2.35
C LEU A 233 -33.25 -22.54 1.75
N TYR A 234 -32.58 -21.75 2.62
CA TYR A 234 -31.66 -20.72 2.21
C TYR A 234 -30.40 -20.72 3.08
N PHE A 235 -29.22 -20.51 2.47
CA PHE A 235 -28.07 -20.01 3.20
C PHE A 235 -28.21 -18.50 3.38
N VAL A 236 -27.88 -17.97 4.54
CA VAL A 236 -27.90 -16.53 4.82
C VAL A 236 -26.48 -16.03 4.94
N ILE A 237 -26.07 -15.15 4.03
CA ILE A 237 -24.77 -14.48 4.11
C ILE A 237 -24.94 -13.06 4.67
N TRP A 238 -23.83 -12.48 5.13
CA TRP A 238 -23.75 -11.08 5.51
C TRP A 238 -22.57 -10.44 4.80
N THR A 239 -22.76 -9.19 4.32
CA THR A 239 -21.69 -8.44 3.67
C THR A 239 -21.84 -6.95 3.90
N THR A 240 -20.70 -6.26 3.93
CA THR A 240 -20.58 -4.79 3.92
C THR A 240 -20.34 -4.24 2.51
N THR A 241 -19.99 -5.10 1.55
CA THR A 241 -19.55 -4.76 0.19
C THR A 241 -20.51 -5.33 -0.84
N VAL A 242 -21.72 -4.77 -0.90
CA VAL A 242 -22.82 -5.28 -1.76
C VAL A 242 -22.47 -5.32 -3.25
N TRP A 243 -21.59 -4.44 -3.71
CA TRP A 243 -21.12 -4.36 -5.10
C TRP A 243 -20.26 -5.54 -5.54
N THR A 244 -19.75 -6.36 -4.61
CA THR A 244 -19.00 -7.58 -4.93
C THR A 244 -19.88 -8.80 -5.19
N LEU A 245 -21.16 -8.75 -4.83
CA LEU A 245 -22.11 -9.86 -5.05
C LEU A 245 -22.15 -10.35 -6.50
N PRO A 246 -22.11 -9.51 -7.55
CA PRO A 246 -22.03 -10.01 -8.93
C PRO A 246 -20.81 -10.90 -9.21
N GLY A 247 -19.71 -10.70 -8.49
CA GLY A 247 -18.50 -11.53 -8.55
C GLY A 247 -18.53 -12.80 -7.67
N ASN A 248 -19.62 -13.03 -6.93
CA ASN A 248 -19.74 -14.21 -6.06
C ASN A 248 -19.59 -15.51 -6.85
N LEU A 249 -18.80 -16.46 -6.32
CA LEU A 249 -18.66 -17.83 -6.84
C LEU A 249 -18.90 -18.88 -5.76
N ALA A 250 -18.77 -18.50 -4.48
CA ALA A 250 -18.88 -19.44 -3.39
C ALA A 250 -19.46 -18.80 -2.12
N ILE A 251 -19.84 -19.66 -1.18
CA ILE A 251 -20.14 -19.33 0.20
C ILE A 251 -19.20 -20.16 1.06
N ALA A 252 -18.33 -19.50 1.84
CA ALA A 252 -17.37 -20.17 2.71
C ALA A 252 -17.96 -20.40 4.10
N LEU A 253 -17.72 -21.60 4.63
CA LEU A 253 -18.09 -22.05 5.97
C LEU A 253 -16.84 -22.49 6.73
N HIS A 254 -16.85 -22.36 8.06
CA HIS A 254 -15.80 -22.96 8.88
C HIS A 254 -16.03 -24.48 8.99
N PRO A 255 -15.02 -25.34 8.73
CA PRO A 255 -15.22 -26.79 8.68
C PRO A 255 -15.76 -27.41 9.96
N ASP A 256 -15.29 -26.95 11.11
CA ASP A 256 -15.52 -27.56 12.43
C ASP A 256 -16.62 -26.89 13.27
N GLU A 257 -17.04 -25.67 12.87
CA GLU A 257 -18.09 -24.94 13.57
C GLU A 257 -19.47 -25.50 13.29
N SER A 258 -20.38 -25.35 14.26
CA SER A 258 -21.76 -25.83 14.14
C SER A 258 -22.65 -24.84 13.39
N TYR A 259 -23.37 -25.35 12.41
CA TYR A 259 -24.37 -24.63 11.61
C TYR A 259 -25.75 -25.19 11.86
N ALA A 260 -26.70 -24.31 12.11
CA ALA A 260 -28.09 -24.65 12.37
C ALA A 260 -28.96 -24.46 11.13
N VAL A 261 -29.88 -25.39 10.91
CA VAL A 261 -31.05 -25.21 10.05
C VAL A 261 -32.16 -24.65 10.93
N VAL A 262 -32.54 -23.41 10.72
CA VAL A 262 -33.42 -22.62 11.56
C VAL A 262 -34.74 -22.39 10.85
N LYS A 263 -35.86 -22.83 11.45
CA LYS A 263 -37.20 -22.56 10.94
C LYS A 263 -37.76 -21.27 11.52
N ALA A 264 -38.04 -20.32 10.64
CA ALA A 264 -38.66 -19.06 11.01
C ALA A 264 -40.21 -19.16 11.05
N PRO A 265 -40.90 -18.21 11.75
CA PRO A 265 -42.36 -18.19 11.82
C PRO A 265 -43.08 -18.05 10.46
N ASN A 266 -42.37 -17.47 9.45
CA ASN A 266 -42.88 -17.38 8.07
C ASN A 266 -42.82 -18.71 7.30
N GLY A 267 -42.28 -19.77 7.93
CA GLY A 267 -42.15 -21.11 7.34
C GLY A 267 -40.91 -21.30 6.48
N GLU A 268 -40.04 -20.32 6.33
CA GLU A 268 -38.72 -20.43 5.67
C GLU A 268 -37.71 -21.10 6.58
N LEU A 269 -36.72 -21.77 5.99
CA LEU A 269 -35.61 -22.43 6.64
C LEU A 269 -34.31 -21.70 6.30
N TYR A 270 -33.53 -21.31 7.33
CA TYR A 270 -32.29 -20.59 7.15
C TYR A 270 -31.11 -21.37 7.69
N ILE A 271 -30.04 -21.45 6.92
CA ILE A 271 -28.78 -22.08 7.34
C ILE A 271 -27.80 -20.97 7.69
N MET A 272 -27.28 -20.99 8.92
CA MET A 272 -26.29 -20.06 9.47
C MET A 272 -25.55 -20.71 10.63
N ALA A 273 -24.44 -20.11 11.09
CA ALA A 273 -23.74 -20.60 12.27
C ALA A 273 -24.66 -20.60 13.50
N GLU A 274 -24.67 -21.70 14.23
CA GLU A 274 -25.52 -21.87 15.43
C GLU A 274 -25.27 -20.75 16.45
N ALA A 275 -24.00 -20.40 16.70
CA ALA A 275 -23.61 -19.36 17.65
C ALA A 275 -24.15 -17.96 17.28
N LEU A 276 -24.51 -17.72 16.03
CA LEU A 276 -24.99 -16.41 15.54
C LEU A 276 -26.51 -16.38 15.32
N THR A 277 -27.18 -17.50 15.46
CA THR A 277 -28.60 -17.67 15.12
C THR A 277 -29.50 -16.64 15.82
N GLU A 278 -29.40 -16.48 17.14
CA GLU A 278 -30.24 -15.54 17.90
C GLU A 278 -30.11 -14.11 17.37
N LYS A 279 -28.87 -13.66 17.17
CA LYS A 279 -28.55 -12.31 16.64
C LYS A 279 -29.12 -12.11 15.25
N VAL A 280 -28.93 -13.08 14.35
CA VAL A 280 -29.37 -12.98 12.95
C VAL A 280 -30.88 -13.00 12.86
N MET A 281 -31.55 -13.90 13.58
CA MET A 281 -33.01 -13.99 13.60
C MET A 281 -33.66 -12.70 14.14
N LYS A 282 -33.11 -12.14 15.21
CA LYS A 282 -33.58 -10.85 15.76
C LYS A 282 -33.41 -9.69 14.75
N ILE A 283 -32.28 -9.64 14.02
CA ILE A 283 -32.06 -8.65 12.95
C ILE A 283 -33.08 -8.86 11.81
N GLY A 284 -33.41 -10.10 11.49
CA GLY A 284 -34.45 -10.45 10.53
C GLY A 284 -35.90 -10.14 10.98
N GLY A 285 -36.09 -9.62 12.19
CA GLY A 285 -37.40 -9.28 12.75
C GLY A 285 -38.18 -10.49 13.29
N PHE A 286 -37.49 -11.58 13.62
CA PHE A 286 -38.10 -12.78 14.18
C PHE A 286 -37.81 -12.89 15.69
N ASP A 287 -38.85 -12.77 16.52
CA ASP A 287 -38.74 -12.93 17.99
C ASP A 287 -38.75 -14.38 18.45
N SER A 288 -39.09 -15.31 17.57
CA SER A 288 -39.09 -16.75 17.83
C SER A 288 -38.63 -17.53 16.61
N TYR A 289 -38.04 -18.69 16.83
CA TYR A 289 -37.58 -19.61 15.80
C TYR A 289 -37.40 -20.99 16.41
N GLU A 290 -37.24 -21.99 15.55
CA GLU A 290 -36.98 -23.40 15.93
C GLU A 290 -35.68 -23.85 15.26
N ILE A 291 -34.74 -24.41 16.01
CA ILE A 291 -33.59 -25.12 15.43
C ILE A 291 -34.08 -26.54 15.07
N VAL A 292 -34.09 -26.80 13.77
CA VAL A 292 -34.57 -28.10 13.25
C VAL A 292 -33.49 -29.17 13.38
N GLU A 293 -32.28 -28.82 12.98
CA GLU A 293 -31.10 -29.68 13.05
C GLU A 293 -29.81 -28.86 13.01
N THR A 294 -28.71 -29.49 13.41
CA THR A 294 -27.36 -28.86 13.39
C THR A 294 -26.35 -29.81 12.76
N HIS A 295 -25.40 -29.23 12.03
CA HIS A 295 -24.34 -29.98 11.38
C HIS A 295 -23.01 -29.20 11.44
N PRO A 296 -21.84 -29.85 11.41
CA PRO A 296 -20.57 -29.14 11.20
C PRO A 296 -20.54 -28.53 9.80
N GLY A 297 -19.79 -27.42 9.61
CA GLY A 297 -19.69 -26.76 8.31
C GLY A 297 -19.22 -27.72 7.20
N SER A 298 -18.35 -28.67 7.52
CA SER A 298 -17.89 -29.72 6.60
C SER A 298 -19.03 -30.60 6.00
N PHE A 299 -20.17 -30.69 6.67
CA PHE A 299 -21.35 -31.39 6.15
C PHE A 299 -21.88 -30.74 4.85
N PHE A 300 -21.82 -29.41 4.76
CA PHE A 300 -22.34 -28.63 3.64
C PHE A 300 -21.35 -28.49 2.47
N GLU A 301 -20.14 -28.99 2.60
CA GLU A 301 -19.13 -28.88 1.56
C GLU A 301 -19.61 -29.42 0.22
N ASN A 302 -19.36 -28.64 -0.84
CA ASN A 302 -19.77 -28.91 -2.23
C ASN A 302 -21.26 -28.85 -2.54
N MET A 303 -22.14 -28.54 -1.61
CA MET A 303 -23.50 -28.16 -1.93
C MET A 303 -23.53 -26.93 -2.83
N LEU A 304 -24.65 -26.71 -3.51
CA LEU A 304 -24.85 -25.55 -4.38
C LEU A 304 -26.02 -24.70 -3.86
N ALA A 305 -25.87 -23.40 -3.88
CA ALA A 305 -26.95 -22.43 -3.66
C ALA A 305 -27.14 -21.57 -4.91
N ASP A 306 -28.38 -21.18 -5.20
CA ASP A 306 -28.65 -20.24 -6.29
C ASP A 306 -28.18 -18.82 -5.90
N HIS A 307 -27.57 -18.13 -6.86
CA HIS A 307 -27.27 -16.72 -6.67
C HIS A 307 -28.59 -15.91 -6.62
N PRO A 308 -28.74 -14.95 -5.67
CA PRO A 308 -30.04 -14.34 -5.38
C PRO A 308 -30.67 -13.54 -6.54
N PHE A 309 -29.87 -13.11 -7.53
CA PHE A 309 -30.35 -12.29 -8.65
C PHE A 309 -29.63 -12.53 -9.99
N LEU A 310 -28.68 -13.44 -10.06
CA LEU A 310 -28.01 -13.82 -11.31
C LEU A 310 -28.24 -15.30 -11.62
N PRO A 311 -28.32 -15.72 -12.90
CA PRO A 311 -28.56 -17.10 -13.30
C PRO A 311 -27.27 -17.95 -13.17
N LYS A 312 -26.77 -18.09 -11.96
CA LYS A 312 -25.59 -18.90 -11.61
C LYS A 312 -25.70 -19.47 -10.21
N THR A 313 -24.91 -20.47 -9.91
CA THR A 313 -24.86 -21.10 -8.59
C THR A 313 -23.60 -20.64 -7.82
N SER A 314 -23.70 -20.69 -6.49
CA SER A 314 -22.63 -20.47 -5.52
C SER A 314 -22.32 -21.79 -4.83
N ARG A 315 -21.06 -22.24 -4.90
CA ARG A 315 -20.64 -23.50 -4.26
C ARG A 315 -20.31 -23.26 -2.79
N LEU A 316 -20.73 -24.16 -1.91
CA LEU A 316 -20.35 -24.18 -0.52
C LEU A 316 -18.92 -24.72 -0.40
N VAL A 317 -18.03 -23.94 0.22
CA VAL A 317 -16.60 -24.23 0.37
C VAL A 317 -16.20 -24.10 1.82
N LEU A 318 -15.08 -24.72 2.20
CA LEU A 318 -14.56 -24.64 3.57
C LEU A 318 -13.39 -23.66 3.65
N ALA A 319 -13.37 -22.85 4.73
CA ALA A 319 -12.29 -21.91 4.98
C ALA A 319 -12.13 -21.64 6.48
N ASP A 320 -10.90 -21.74 6.97
CA ASP A 320 -10.55 -21.58 8.38
C ASP A 320 -10.61 -20.11 8.85
N TYR A 321 -10.66 -19.15 7.92
CA TYR A 321 -10.79 -17.72 8.23
C TYR A 321 -12.21 -17.29 8.61
N VAL A 322 -13.20 -18.15 8.44
CA VAL A 322 -14.59 -17.85 8.81
C VAL A 322 -14.70 -17.82 10.33
N THR A 323 -15.12 -16.67 10.89
CA THR A 323 -15.25 -16.46 12.34
C THR A 323 -16.70 -16.42 12.79
N MET A 324 -16.92 -16.62 14.12
CA MET A 324 -18.24 -16.65 14.75
C MET A 324 -18.56 -15.37 15.54
N ASP A 325 -17.81 -14.30 15.35
CA ASP A 325 -17.95 -13.03 16.10
C ASP A 325 -18.96 -12.09 15.47
N SER A 326 -19.15 -12.19 14.14
CA SER A 326 -20.04 -11.30 13.39
C SER A 326 -20.64 -11.97 12.16
N GLY A 327 -21.66 -11.31 11.59
CA GLY A 327 -22.32 -11.83 10.39
C GLY A 327 -23.22 -13.02 10.66
N THR A 328 -23.09 -14.07 9.84
CA THR A 328 -23.91 -15.27 9.86
C THR A 328 -23.09 -16.57 9.94
N GLY A 329 -21.75 -16.50 9.91
CA GLY A 329 -20.89 -17.65 9.74
C GLY A 329 -20.87 -18.22 8.31
N CYS A 330 -21.66 -17.65 7.40
CA CYS A 330 -21.64 -17.97 5.97
C CYS A 330 -21.05 -16.75 5.23
N VAL A 331 -19.84 -16.89 4.70
CA VAL A 331 -19.11 -15.78 4.10
C VAL A 331 -19.26 -15.80 2.58
N HIS A 332 -19.85 -14.74 2.05
CA HIS A 332 -19.86 -14.45 0.62
C HIS A 332 -18.44 -14.40 0.08
N THR A 333 -18.12 -15.17 -0.95
CA THR A 333 -16.76 -15.34 -1.47
C THR A 333 -16.70 -14.95 -2.94
N ALA A 334 -15.86 -13.93 -3.23
CA ALA A 334 -15.68 -13.37 -4.57
C ALA A 334 -14.18 -13.21 -4.86
N PRO A 335 -13.54 -14.15 -5.58
CA PRO A 335 -12.08 -14.25 -5.71
C PRO A 335 -11.41 -13.07 -6.38
N GLY A 336 -12.14 -12.23 -7.13
CA GLY A 336 -11.63 -11.01 -7.73
C GLY A 336 -11.49 -9.84 -6.75
N PHE A 337 -12.06 -9.92 -5.53
CA PHE A 337 -12.19 -8.81 -4.60
C PHE A 337 -11.55 -9.06 -3.22
N GLY A 338 -11.04 -10.26 -2.96
CA GLY A 338 -10.43 -10.61 -1.69
C GLY A 338 -9.28 -11.61 -1.83
N ALA A 339 -8.20 -11.42 -1.07
CA ALA A 339 -7.03 -12.32 -1.11
C ALA A 339 -7.38 -13.72 -0.58
N ASP A 340 -8.11 -13.79 0.54
CA ASP A 340 -8.55 -15.05 1.14
C ASP A 340 -9.57 -15.76 0.26
N ASP A 341 -10.49 -15.01 -0.36
CA ASP A 341 -11.45 -15.49 -1.35
C ASP A 341 -10.74 -16.13 -2.55
N TYR A 342 -9.71 -15.44 -3.06
CA TYR A 342 -8.89 -15.94 -4.17
C TYR A 342 -8.19 -17.25 -3.83
N VAL A 343 -7.52 -17.32 -2.68
CA VAL A 343 -6.82 -18.54 -2.24
C VAL A 343 -7.79 -19.69 -2.07
N THR A 344 -8.94 -19.45 -1.45
CA THR A 344 -9.98 -20.45 -1.24
C THR A 344 -10.56 -20.92 -2.58
N CYS A 345 -11.00 -20.02 -3.45
CA CYS A 345 -11.56 -20.40 -4.75
C CYS A 345 -10.54 -21.14 -5.62
N LYS A 346 -9.27 -20.74 -5.61
CA LYS A 346 -8.19 -21.44 -6.32
C LYS A 346 -8.01 -22.88 -5.82
N ARG A 347 -8.09 -23.11 -4.51
CA ARG A 347 -8.02 -24.47 -3.92
C ARG A 347 -9.16 -25.38 -4.44
N TYR A 348 -10.33 -24.81 -4.70
CA TYR A 348 -11.49 -25.52 -5.27
C TYR A 348 -11.53 -25.51 -6.80
N GLY A 349 -10.49 -25.00 -7.48
CA GLY A 349 -10.39 -24.99 -8.95
C GLY A 349 -11.39 -24.06 -9.63
N MET A 350 -11.82 -22.99 -8.95
CA MET A 350 -12.74 -21.98 -9.48
C MET A 350 -11.99 -20.89 -10.23
N ASP A 351 -12.58 -20.44 -11.33
CA ASP A 351 -12.08 -19.29 -12.09
C ASP A 351 -12.36 -17.97 -11.35
N MET A 352 -11.57 -16.94 -11.67
CA MET A 352 -11.78 -15.61 -11.13
C MET A 352 -12.72 -14.82 -12.04
N VAL A 353 -13.73 -14.18 -11.43
CA VAL A 353 -14.67 -13.28 -12.11
C VAL A 353 -14.53 -11.87 -11.54
N VAL A 354 -14.26 -10.89 -12.42
CA VAL A 354 -14.18 -9.47 -12.08
C VAL A 354 -15.19 -8.73 -12.95
N PRO A 355 -16.39 -8.44 -12.45
CA PRO A 355 -17.47 -7.83 -13.23
C PRO A 355 -17.41 -6.29 -13.28
N VAL A 356 -16.32 -5.69 -12.83
CA VAL A 356 -16.10 -4.24 -12.83
C VAL A 356 -14.99 -3.87 -13.80
N ASP A 357 -15.11 -2.69 -14.42
CA ASP A 357 -14.07 -2.11 -15.28
C ASP A 357 -12.99 -1.37 -14.46
N ASP A 358 -12.01 -0.77 -15.15
CA ASP A 358 -10.90 -0.04 -14.50
C ASP A 358 -11.38 1.19 -13.71
N GLN A 359 -12.59 1.69 -13.98
CA GLN A 359 -13.21 2.80 -13.26
C GLN A 359 -14.11 2.33 -12.10
N GLY A 360 -14.14 1.01 -11.82
CA GLY A 360 -14.96 0.43 -10.76
C GLY A 360 -16.45 0.37 -11.06
N LYS A 361 -16.84 0.43 -12.36
CA LYS A 361 -18.24 0.41 -12.81
C LYS A 361 -18.68 -0.97 -13.23
#